data_a8584ccdfb8d97aa11df1db364b396a9
#
_entry.id   a8584ccdfb8d97aa11df1db364b396a9
#
_cell.length_a   1.000
_cell.length_b   1.000
_cell.length_c   1.000
_cell.angle_alpha   90.00
_cell.angle_beta   90.00
_cell.angle_gamma   90.00
#
_symmetry.space_group_name_H-M   'P 1'
#
loop_
_entity.id
_entity.type
_entity.pdbx_description
1 polymer ?
#
loop_
_entity_poly.entity_id
_entity_poly.type
_entity_poly.pdbx_seq_one_letter_code
_entity_poly.pdbx_strand_id
1 'polypeptide(L)'
;MKTKRTKKKWLFLAAGGLLLLLLIRAGRTPRTEVTVFQAGRCDLTELIPASGTIRPVVEVKLTPDVSGEIVDIFVREGDRVEAGDLLLKIRQDLYLSQVEQASATLGSLRAQHARQRAEARQARLNHERDRKLYKLSAVSAAEFQASQTELDVAESALRAAEYAIRSGEAQLKEARENLLKTTVYAPIGGTVSRVSVEKGERVVGTSQMAGTELLRIADFSRMEVAVEVGENDIVRIAAGDSVRVEVDAYPGRRFRGLVTQIANSAKNLDAHFEQVTNFAVRIELLPDSVRFLPGMSAAVSIRTEERKDCLAVPAGSIFTRNRETYLWIVGPGNTAQARKVTTGIQQADRIEIREGLADGERVVSGPAEIVGKQLTEGQKLRITDVRP
;
A
#
# COMPACT_ATOMS: atom_id res chain seq x y z
N MET A 1 69.57 -62.53 -46.22
CA MET A 1 68.84 -62.33 -44.92
C MET A 1 69.45 -61.15 -44.14
N LYS A 2 69.20 -59.91 -44.48
CA LYS A 2 69.69 -58.73 -43.70
C LYS A 2 68.81 -57.48 -43.96
N THR A 3 67.53 -57.48 -43.66
CA THR A 3 66.73 -56.26 -43.80
C THR A 3 65.59 -56.10 -42.76
N LYS A 4 65.54 -56.89 -41.64
CA LYS A 4 64.47 -56.79 -40.62
C LYS A 4 64.86 -56.08 -39.34
N ARG A 5 66.14 -55.73 -39.13
CA ARG A 5 66.59 -55.12 -37.85
C ARG A 5 66.55 -53.56 -37.79
N THR A 6 66.55 -52.92 -38.94
CA THR A 6 66.55 -51.43 -38.96
C THR A 6 65.18 -50.81 -38.80
N LYS A 7 64.10 -51.49 -39.27
CA LYS A 7 62.73 -50.98 -39.12
C LYS A 7 62.24 -50.91 -37.65
N LYS A 8 62.69 -51.81 -36.77
CA LYS A 8 62.33 -51.83 -35.34
C LYS A 8 62.95 -50.65 -34.57
N LYS A 9 64.17 -50.26 -34.92
CA LYS A 9 64.82 -49.07 -34.21
C LYS A 9 64.17 -47.77 -34.62
N TRP A 10 63.66 -47.60 -35.85
CA TRP A 10 62.94 -46.39 -36.25
C TRP A 10 61.56 -46.32 -35.66
N LEU A 11 60.89 -47.44 -35.36
CA LEU A 11 59.61 -47.47 -34.68
C LEU A 11 59.76 -47.06 -33.21
N PHE A 12 60.81 -47.44 -32.52
CA PHE A 12 61.09 -47.02 -31.16
C PHE A 12 61.48 -45.54 -31.02
N LEU A 13 62.18 -44.98 -32.01
CA LEU A 13 62.53 -43.57 -32.08
C LEU A 13 61.27 -42.71 -32.40
N ALA A 14 60.39 -43.20 -33.28
CA ALA A 14 59.10 -42.52 -33.53
C ALA A 14 58.13 -42.57 -32.31
N ALA A 15 58.06 -43.72 -31.63
CA ALA A 15 57.27 -43.87 -30.43
C ALA A 15 57.79 -42.99 -29.25
N GLY A 16 59.13 -42.91 -29.10
CA GLY A 16 59.76 -42.02 -28.14
C GLY A 16 59.54 -40.54 -28.43
N GLY A 17 59.61 -40.16 -29.72
CA GLY A 17 59.31 -38.80 -30.17
C GLY A 17 57.82 -38.43 -29.96
N LEU A 18 56.91 -39.38 -30.21
CA LEU A 18 55.46 -39.16 -29.97
C LEU A 18 55.15 -39.06 -28.48
N LEU A 19 55.79 -39.87 -27.62
CA LEU A 19 55.66 -39.81 -26.17
C LEU A 19 56.23 -38.49 -25.63
N LEU A 20 57.35 -38.00 -26.13
CA LEU A 20 57.93 -36.71 -25.75
C LEU A 20 57.04 -35.55 -26.21
N LEU A 21 56.45 -35.62 -27.37
CA LEU A 21 55.48 -34.64 -27.88
C LEU A 21 54.19 -34.64 -27.08
N LEU A 22 53.71 -35.81 -26.62
CA LEU A 22 52.57 -35.96 -25.74
C LEU A 22 52.90 -35.40 -24.33
N LEU A 23 54.09 -35.59 -23.79
CA LEU A 23 54.55 -35.06 -22.51
C LEU A 23 54.71 -33.53 -22.56
N ILE A 24 55.21 -32.97 -23.69
CA ILE A 24 55.32 -31.52 -23.89
C ILE A 24 53.90 -30.88 -24.04
N ARG A 25 52.96 -31.62 -24.66
CA ARG A 25 51.57 -31.14 -24.79
C ARG A 25 50.79 -31.27 -23.49
N ALA A 26 51.03 -32.27 -22.65
CA ALA A 26 50.45 -32.46 -21.33
C ALA A 26 50.97 -31.44 -20.29
N GLY A 27 52.17 -30.88 -20.47
CA GLY A 27 52.71 -29.84 -19.63
C GLY A 27 52.27 -28.41 -19.93
N ARG A 28 51.53 -28.20 -21.03
CA ARG A 28 50.93 -26.89 -21.34
C ARG A 28 49.54 -26.80 -20.73
N THR A 29 49.45 -26.46 -19.46
CA THR A 29 48.17 -26.03 -18.88
C THR A 29 47.62 -24.84 -19.68
N PRO A 30 46.40 -24.92 -20.22
CA PRO A 30 45.85 -23.81 -20.99
C PRO A 30 45.78 -22.60 -20.06
N ARG A 31 46.42 -21.49 -20.43
CA ARG A 31 46.33 -20.24 -19.73
C ARG A 31 44.96 -19.63 -20.04
N THR A 32 44.13 -19.50 -19.05
CA THR A 32 42.80 -18.87 -19.19
C THR A 32 42.96 -17.36 -19.21
N GLU A 33 42.42 -16.72 -20.23
CA GLU A 33 42.41 -15.25 -20.35
C GLU A 33 41.37 -14.66 -19.42
N VAL A 34 41.79 -13.73 -18.57
CA VAL A 34 40.94 -13.12 -17.58
C VAL A 34 41.17 -11.61 -17.47
N THR A 35 40.11 -10.87 -17.17
CA THR A 35 40.21 -9.47 -16.77
C THR A 35 40.39 -9.41 -15.25
N VAL A 36 41.26 -8.55 -14.80
CA VAL A 36 41.57 -8.37 -13.38
C VAL A 36 41.16 -6.97 -12.94
N PHE A 37 40.59 -6.88 -11.77
CA PHE A 37 40.25 -5.63 -11.10
C PHE A 37 41.10 -5.48 -9.85
N GLN A 38 41.62 -4.27 -9.61
CA GLN A 38 42.33 -3.98 -8.38
C GLN A 38 41.32 -3.49 -7.35
N ALA A 39 41.15 -4.24 -6.24
CA ALA A 39 40.25 -3.88 -5.19
C ALA A 39 40.63 -2.52 -4.59
N GLY A 40 39.69 -1.64 -4.52
CA GLY A 40 39.86 -0.29 -4.02
C GLY A 40 38.72 0.16 -3.13
N ARG A 41 38.93 1.22 -2.38
CA ARG A 41 37.90 1.79 -1.53
C ARG A 41 37.05 2.79 -2.30
N CYS A 42 35.76 2.73 -2.11
CA CYS A 42 34.81 3.69 -2.68
C CYS A 42 33.57 3.82 -1.79
N ASP A 43 32.80 4.88 -2.04
CA ASP A 43 31.51 5.06 -1.41
C ASP A 43 30.46 4.25 -2.20
N LEU A 44 29.70 3.44 -1.49
CA LEU A 44 28.59 2.68 -2.05
C LEU A 44 27.27 3.12 -1.43
N THR A 45 26.26 3.20 -2.26
CA THR A 45 24.88 3.51 -1.84
C THR A 45 23.96 2.42 -2.38
N GLU A 46 23.30 1.72 -1.49
CA GLU A 46 22.29 0.75 -1.88
C GLU A 46 21.03 1.46 -2.33
N LEU A 47 20.58 1.14 -3.54
CA LEU A 47 19.39 1.69 -4.16
C LEU A 47 18.42 0.56 -4.51
N ILE A 48 17.22 0.62 -3.97
CA ILE A 48 16.13 -0.30 -4.31
C ILE A 48 15.26 0.38 -5.36
N PRO A 49 15.25 -0.12 -6.61
CA PRO A 49 14.37 0.41 -7.65
C PRO A 49 12.95 -0.13 -7.45
N ALA A 50 11.97 0.74 -7.61
CA ALA A 50 10.55 0.37 -7.65
C ALA A 50 9.79 1.28 -8.61
N SER A 51 8.60 0.87 -9.03
CA SER A 51 7.71 1.68 -9.86
C SER A 51 6.34 1.79 -9.20
N GLY A 52 5.67 2.90 -9.47
CA GLY A 52 4.36 3.15 -8.90
C GLY A 52 3.62 4.30 -9.55
N THR A 53 2.55 4.73 -8.88
CA THR A 53 1.69 5.81 -9.37
C THR A 53 1.61 6.95 -8.36
N ILE A 54 1.58 8.17 -8.89
CA ILE A 54 1.39 9.38 -8.10
C ILE A 54 -0.09 9.49 -7.72
N ARG A 55 -0.35 9.78 -6.45
CA ARG A 55 -1.70 10.05 -5.94
C ARG A 55 -1.67 11.13 -4.85
N PRO A 56 -2.77 11.79 -4.57
CA PRO A 56 -2.84 12.71 -3.45
C PRO A 56 -2.76 11.96 -2.11
N VAL A 57 -2.17 12.58 -1.10
CA VAL A 57 -2.11 12.03 0.27
C VAL A 57 -3.52 11.93 0.87
N VAL A 58 -4.36 12.92 0.58
CA VAL A 58 -5.76 12.96 1.02
C VAL A 58 -6.67 12.96 -0.19
N GLU A 59 -7.46 11.90 -0.33
CA GLU A 59 -8.50 11.76 -1.34
C GLU A 59 -9.75 11.18 -0.69
N VAL A 60 -10.88 11.83 -0.91
CA VAL A 60 -12.19 11.36 -0.42
C VAL A 60 -13.07 11.02 -1.61
N LYS A 61 -13.51 9.77 -1.66
CA LYS A 61 -14.53 9.29 -2.58
C LYS A 61 -15.90 9.57 -1.97
N LEU A 62 -16.73 10.28 -2.69
CA LEU A 62 -18.09 10.61 -2.26
C LEU A 62 -19.07 9.62 -2.90
N THR A 63 -19.83 8.96 -2.03
CA THR A 63 -20.95 8.09 -2.41
C THR A 63 -22.22 8.63 -1.80
N PRO A 64 -23.40 8.45 -2.43
CA PRO A 64 -24.64 8.94 -1.87
C PRO A 64 -25.09 8.05 -0.72
N ASP A 65 -25.62 8.66 0.33
CA ASP A 65 -26.26 7.95 1.44
C ASP A 65 -27.72 7.55 1.12
N VAL A 66 -28.30 8.18 0.10
CA VAL A 66 -29.71 7.99 -0.32
C VAL A 66 -29.80 7.78 -1.83
N SER A 67 -30.79 7.01 -2.25
CA SER A 67 -30.99 6.69 -3.67
C SER A 67 -31.90 7.72 -4.34
N GLY A 68 -31.61 8.07 -5.57
CA GLY A 68 -32.46 8.99 -6.34
C GLY A 68 -31.85 9.40 -7.67
N GLU A 69 -32.53 10.29 -8.38
CA GLU A 69 -32.04 10.87 -9.63
C GLU A 69 -31.30 12.19 -9.34
N ILE A 70 -30.16 12.40 -10.00
CA ILE A 70 -29.41 13.64 -9.88
C ILE A 70 -30.13 14.76 -10.63
N VAL A 71 -30.54 15.78 -9.90
CA VAL A 71 -31.23 16.94 -10.47
C VAL A 71 -30.23 17.94 -11.03
N ASP A 72 -29.20 18.26 -10.26
CA ASP A 72 -28.16 19.22 -10.64
C ASP A 72 -26.82 18.84 -10.06
N ILE A 73 -25.75 19.19 -10.83
CA ILE A 73 -24.33 19.12 -10.42
C ILE A 73 -23.77 20.52 -10.53
N PHE A 74 -23.24 21.04 -9.41
CA PHE A 74 -22.79 22.43 -9.30
C PHE A 74 -21.29 22.60 -9.49
N VAL A 75 -20.54 21.48 -9.61
CA VAL A 75 -19.09 21.47 -9.73
C VAL A 75 -18.64 20.67 -10.96
N ARG A 76 -17.45 21.00 -11.47
CA ARG A 76 -16.80 20.31 -12.58
C ARG A 76 -15.45 19.74 -12.14
N GLU A 77 -14.92 18.81 -12.92
CA GLU A 77 -13.55 18.35 -12.72
C GLU A 77 -12.55 19.51 -12.81
N GLY A 78 -11.68 19.61 -11.83
CA GLY A 78 -10.70 20.68 -11.70
C GLY A 78 -11.14 21.87 -10.85
N ASP A 79 -12.42 21.97 -10.47
CA ASP A 79 -12.90 23.06 -9.61
C ASP A 79 -12.36 22.91 -8.19
N ARG A 80 -12.03 24.05 -7.59
CA ARG A 80 -11.63 24.13 -6.18
C ARG A 80 -12.86 24.32 -5.32
N VAL A 81 -12.98 23.52 -4.27
CA VAL A 81 -14.08 23.54 -3.32
C VAL A 81 -13.58 23.67 -1.89
N GLU A 82 -14.37 24.28 -1.04
CA GLU A 82 -14.17 24.34 0.41
C GLU A 82 -15.09 23.35 1.13
N ALA A 83 -14.73 23.01 2.37
CA ALA A 83 -15.60 22.15 3.19
C ALA A 83 -16.96 22.85 3.42
N GLY A 84 -18.05 22.15 3.08
CA GLY A 84 -19.42 22.67 3.15
C GLY A 84 -19.97 23.23 1.83
N ASP A 85 -19.19 23.29 0.76
CA ASP A 85 -19.69 23.69 -0.54
C ASP A 85 -20.66 22.68 -1.12
N LEU A 86 -21.68 23.17 -1.81
CA LEU A 86 -22.71 22.38 -2.47
C LEU A 86 -22.14 21.75 -3.76
N LEU A 87 -22.17 20.43 -3.84
CA LEU A 87 -21.63 19.67 -4.96
C LEU A 87 -22.69 19.22 -5.95
N LEU A 88 -23.72 18.56 -5.46
CA LEU A 88 -24.82 18.06 -6.29
C LEU A 88 -26.10 17.91 -5.47
N LYS A 89 -27.23 17.78 -6.19
CA LYS A 89 -28.56 17.63 -5.60
C LYS A 89 -29.28 16.43 -6.21
N ILE A 90 -29.75 15.56 -5.33
CA ILE A 90 -30.60 14.40 -5.64
C ILE A 90 -32.06 14.84 -5.53
N ARG A 91 -32.95 14.24 -6.31
CA ARG A 91 -34.38 14.54 -6.34
C ARG A 91 -35.02 14.37 -4.95
N GLN A 92 -35.66 15.42 -4.46
CA GLN A 92 -36.13 15.52 -3.09
C GLN A 92 -37.60 15.15 -2.90
N ASP A 93 -38.41 15.04 -3.99
CA ASP A 93 -39.84 14.94 -3.89
C ASP A 93 -40.33 13.79 -3.00
N LEU A 94 -39.73 12.61 -3.12
CA LEU A 94 -40.03 11.46 -2.27
C LEU A 94 -39.71 11.73 -0.80
N TYR A 95 -38.57 12.32 -0.50
CA TYR A 95 -38.12 12.58 0.86
C TYR A 95 -38.92 13.69 1.52
N LEU A 96 -39.35 14.71 0.77
CA LEU A 96 -40.27 15.74 1.23
C LEU A 96 -41.62 15.11 1.65
N SER A 97 -42.17 14.22 0.81
CA SER A 97 -43.42 13.51 1.13
C SER A 97 -43.26 12.63 2.38
N GLN A 98 -42.13 11.98 2.58
CA GLN A 98 -41.84 11.20 3.80
C GLN A 98 -41.78 12.08 5.06
N VAL A 99 -41.15 13.27 4.99
CA VAL A 99 -41.13 14.23 6.10
C VAL A 99 -42.55 14.71 6.42
N GLU A 100 -43.38 15.02 5.42
CA GLU A 100 -44.76 15.44 5.60
C GLU A 100 -45.61 14.34 6.26
N GLN A 101 -45.47 13.09 5.77
CA GLN A 101 -46.16 11.93 6.36
C GLN A 101 -45.75 11.69 7.82
N ALA A 102 -44.46 11.73 8.14
CA ALA A 102 -43.96 11.55 9.50
C ALA A 102 -44.43 12.69 10.41
N SER A 103 -44.48 13.92 9.90
CA SER A 103 -45.01 15.09 10.63
C SER A 103 -46.51 14.96 10.92
N ALA A 104 -47.31 14.51 9.97
CA ALA A 104 -48.75 14.26 10.16
C ALA A 104 -48.98 13.14 11.19
N THR A 105 -48.22 12.06 11.13
CA THR A 105 -48.26 10.96 12.11
C THR A 105 -47.96 11.46 13.52
N LEU A 106 -46.90 12.27 13.70
CA LEU A 106 -46.54 12.89 14.98
C LEU A 106 -47.68 13.79 15.47
N GLY A 107 -48.33 14.54 14.57
CA GLY A 107 -49.50 15.36 14.90
C GLY A 107 -50.64 14.52 15.47
N SER A 108 -50.94 13.37 14.87
CA SER A 108 -51.95 12.42 15.38
C SER A 108 -51.59 11.87 16.77
N LEU A 109 -50.33 11.46 16.99
CA LEU A 109 -49.85 10.95 18.27
C LEU A 109 -49.92 12.02 19.37
N ARG A 110 -49.65 13.27 19.06
CA ARG A 110 -49.79 14.41 19.98
C ARG A 110 -51.26 14.65 20.37
N ALA A 111 -52.20 14.51 19.39
CA ALA A 111 -53.63 14.61 19.68
C ALA A 111 -54.09 13.47 20.61
N GLN A 112 -53.62 12.24 20.33
CA GLN A 112 -53.92 11.07 21.18
C GLN A 112 -53.38 11.24 22.60
N HIS A 113 -52.14 11.72 22.76
CA HIS A 113 -51.54 12.03 24.07
C HIS A 113 -52.37 13.09 24.79
N ALA A 114 -52.82 14.15 24.14
CA ALA A 114 -53.67 15.16 24.72
C ALA A 114 -54.98 14.57 25.29
N ARG A 115 -55.58 13.62 24.59
CA ARG A 115 -56.74 12.86 25.04
C ARG A 115 -56.41 12.04 26.28
N GLN A 116 -55.37 11.22 26.27
CA GLN A 116 -54.96 10.38 27.39
C GLN A 116 -54.60 11.23 28.63
N ARG A 117 -54.00 12.40 28.42
CA ARG A 117 -53.73 13.36 29.49
C ARG A 117 -54.97 13.92 30.14
N ALA A 118 -56.04 14.16 29.35
CA ALA A 118 -57.35 14.60 29.89
C ALA A 118 -58.02 13.47 30.68
N GLU A 119 -58.00 12.24 30.18
CA GLU A 119 -58.53 11.06 30.84
C GLU A 119 -57.81 10.77 32.16
N ALA A 120 -56.46 10.80 32.18
CA ALA A 120 -55.69 10.64 33.41
C ALA A 120 -55.95 11.75 34.42
N ARG A 121 -56.15 13.00 33.99
CA ARG A 121 -56.57 14.09 34.84
C ARG A 121 -57.93 13.86 35.48
N GLN A 122 -58.90 13.38 34.71
CA GLN A 122 -60.25 13.08 35.21
C GLN A 122 -60.20 11.94 36.23
N ALA A 123 -59.53 10.84 35.95
CA ALA A 123 -59.31 9.71 36.86
C ALA A 123 -58.65 10.15 38.17
N ARG A 124 -57.66 11.04 38.11
CA ARG A 124 -56.99 11.60 39.30
C ARG A 124 -57.94 12.42 40.17
N LEU A 125 -58.75 13.27 39.57
CA LEU A 125 -59.71 14.06 40.27
C LEU A 125 -60.79 13.18 40.95
N ASN A 126 -61.25 12.16 40.30
CA ASN A 126 -62.20 11.18 40.85
C ASN A 126 -61.58 10.44 42.04
N HIS A 127 -60.40 9.90 41.88
CA HIS A 127 -59.68 9.19 42.95
C HIS A 127 -59.39 10.12 44.15
N GLU A 128 -59.03 11.36 43.95
CA GLU A 128 -58.84 12.34 45.07
C GLU A 128 -60.11 12.60 45.78
N ARG A 129 -61.25 12.71 45.10
CA ARG A 129 -62.59 12.84 45.69
C ARG A 129 -62.95 11.59 46.50
N ASP A 130 -62.81 10.40 45.94
CA ASP A 130 -63.16 9.16 46.60
C ASP A 130 -62.26 8.85 47.78
N ARG A 131 -60.99 9.24 47.74
CA ARG A 131 -60.05 9.20 48.88
C ARG A 131 -60.53 10.07 50.05
N LYS A 132 -61.07 11.24 49.75
CA LYS A 132 -61.61 12.13 50.81
C LYS A 132 -62.92 11.49 51.40
N LEU A 133 -63.84 10.97 50.61
CA LEU A 133 -65.04 10.31 51.03
C LEU A 133 -64.81 9.03 51.84
N TYR A 134 -63.78 8.24 51.42
CA TYR A 134 -63.34 7.01 52.07
C TYR A 134 -62.85 7.33 53.52
N LYS A 135 -62.07 8.40 53.67
CA LYS A 135 -61.65 8.87 55.00
C LYS A 135 -62.81 9.29 55.91
N LEU A 136 -63.93 9.70 55.32
CA LEU A 136 -65.18 10.03 56.01
C LEU A 136 -66.13 8.83 56.14
N SER A 137 -65.68 7.61 55.73
CA SER A 137 -66.51 6.40 55.69
C SER A 137 -67.76 6.53 54.81
N ALA A 138 -67.78 7.44 53.83
CA ALA A 138 -68.88 7.72 52.94
C ALA A 138 -68.93 6.88 51.67
N VAL A 139 -67.83 6.09 51.36
CA VAL A 139 -67.76 5.13 50.27
C VAL A 139 -67.11 3.83 50.76
N SER A 140 -67.41 2.72 50.10
CA SER A 140 -66.86 1.39 50.40
C SER A 140 -65.36 1.25 50.05
N ALA A 141 -64.67 0.29 50.69
CA ALA A 141 -63.30 -0.02 50.36
C ALA A 141 -63.16 -0.53 48.86
N ALA A 142 -64.14 -1.22 48.34
CA ALA A 142 -64.20 -1.70 46.96
C ALA A 142 -64.28 -0.56 45.93
N GLU A 143 -65.11 0.49 46.23
CA GLU A 143 -65.23 1.68 45.37
C GLU A 143 -63.93 2.49 45.37
N PHE A 144 -63.32 2.68 46.55
CA PHE A 144 -62.01 3.34 46.62
C PHE A 144 -60.93 2.58 45.85
N GLN A 145 -60.87 1.24 45.99
CA GLN A 145 -59.92 0.39 45.24
C GLN A 145 -60.17 0.44 43.73
N ALA A 146 -61.44 0.50 43.28
CA ALA A 146 -61.77 0.66 41.88
C ALA A 146 -61.29 1.99 41.32
N SER A 147 -61.44 3.10 42.03
CA SER A 147 -60.96 4.42 41.62
C SER A 147 -59.43 4.50 41.56
N GLN A 148 -58.72 3.78 42.47
CA GLN A 148 -57.25 3.64 42.41
C GLN A 148 -56.82 2.90 41.16
N THR A 149 -57.46 1.76 40.84
CA THR A 149 -57.13 0.97 39.64
C THR A 149 -57.40 1.77 38.37
N GLU A 150 -58.51 2.53 38.30
CA GLU A 150 -58.84 3.39 37.16
C GLU A 150 -57.76 4.46 36.94
N LEU A 151 -57.25 5.09 38.04
CA LEU A 151 -56.15 6.04 37.96
C LEU A 151 -54.88 5.38 37.44
N ASP A 152 -54.49 4.21 37.96
CA ASP A 152 -53.28 3.49 37.57
C ASP A 152 -53.33 3.10 36.08
N VAL A 153 -54.47 2.68 35.58
CA VAL A 153 -54.70 2.38 34.15
C VAL A 153 -54.56 3.63 33.30
N ALA A 154 -55.24 4.74 33.69
CA ALA A 154 -55.15 6.01 32.97
C ALA A 154 -53.74 6.61 32.93
N GLU A 155 -52.99 6.54 34.05
CA GLU A 155 -51.59 6.97 34.08
C GLU A 155 -50.67 6.09 33.26
N SER A 156 -50.94 4.78 33.19
CA SER A 156 -50.20 3.86 32.33
C SER A 156 -50.44 4.13 30.84
N ALA A 157 -51.71 4.42 30.46
CA ALA A 157 -52.08 4.81 29.12
C ALA A 157 -51.43 6.16 28.70
N LEU A 158 -51.38 7.13 29.63
CA LEU A 158 -50.66 8.40 29.39
C LEU A 158 -49.17 8.17 29.15
N ARG A 159 -48.51 7.35 29.97
CA ARG A 159 -47.07 7.01 29.77
C ARG A 159 -46.86 6.31 28.43
N ALA A 160 -47.76 5.40 28.03
CA ALA A 160 -47.70 4.75 26.70
C ALA A 160 -47.80 5.77 25.56
N ALA A 161 -48.70 6.75 25.68
CA ALA A 161 -48.83 7.82 24.68
C ALA A 161 -47.59 8.75 24.63
N GLU A 162 -46.95 9.00 25.77
CA GLU A 162 -45.65 9.73 25.80
C GLU A 162 -44.55 9.00 25.06
N TYR A 163 -44.41 7.68 25.23
CA TYR A 163 -43.46 6.86 24.46
C TYR A 163 -43.79 6.83 22.96
N ALA A 164 -45.08 6.82 22.61
CA ALA A 164 -45.52 6.88 21.20
C ALA A 164 -45.09 8.20 20.53
N ILE A 165 -45.20 9.34 21.26
CA ILE A 165 -44.68 10.64 20.76
C ILE A 165 -43.18 10.58 20.53
N ARG A 166 -42.38 10.04 21.47
CA ARG A 166 -40.94 9.91 21.32
C ARG A 166 -40.56 9.08 20.08
N SER A 167 -41.30 7.98 19.85
CA SER A 167 -41.13 7.17 18.62
C SER A 167 -41.46 7.96 17.37
N GLY A 168 -42.56 8.72 17.35
CA GLY A 168 -42.92 9.57 16.23
C GLY A 168 -41.92 10.71 15.96
N GLU A 169 -41.35 11.29 17.02
CA GLU A 169 -40.29 12.30 16.91
C GLU A 169 -39.01 11.73 16.32
N ALA A 170 -38.63 10.49 16.69
CA ALA A 170 -37.49 9.79 16.10
C ALA A 170 -37.71 9.51 14.59
N GLN A 171 -38.91 9.08 14.22
CA GLN A 171 -39.26 8.85 12.79
C GLN A 171 -39.22 10.15 11.97
N LEU A 172 -39.76 11.26 12.53
CA LEU A 172 -39.68 12.55 11.84
C LEU A 172 -38.23 13.04 11.70
N LYS A 173 -37.41 12.82 12.72
CA LYS A 173 -35.99 13.15 12.67
C LYS A 173 -35.28 12.36 11.58
N GLU A 174 -35.51 11.04 11.50
CA GLU A 174 -34.95 10.18 10.47
C GLU A 174 -35.35 10.64 9.05
N ALA A 175 -36.63 10.93 8.83
CA ALA A 175 -37.10 11.44 7.54
C ALA A 175 -36.43 12.76 7.15
N ARG A 176 -36.22 13.66 8.09
CA ARG A 176 -35.50 14.93 7.86
C ARG A 176 -34.03 14.71 7.55
N GLU A 177 -33.35 13.81 8.26
CA GLU A 177 -31.96 13.47 7.99
C GLU A 177 -31.81 12.89 6.59
N ASN A 178 -32.71 12.00 6.16
CA ASN A 178 -32.71 11.46 4.81
C ASN A 178 -32.96 12.54 3.75
N LEU A 179 -33.81 13.53 4.03
CA LEU A 179 -33.99 14.70 3.17
C LEU A 179 -32.71 15.54 3.08
N LEU A 180 -32.02 15.78 4.18
CA LEU A 180 -30.75 16.51 4.17
C LEU A 180 -29.68 15.80 3.32
N LYS A 181 -29.62 14.46 3.38
CA LYS A 181 -28.69 13.65 2.61
C LYS A 181 -28.91 13.67 1.09
N THR A 182 -30.05 14.20 0.63
CA THR A 182 -30.29 14.44 -0.81
C THR A 182 -29.47 15.58 -1.38
N THR A 183 -28.92 16.42 -0.51
CA THR A 183 -28.03 17.51 -0.89
C THR A 183 -26.62 17.17 -0.43
N VAL A 184 -25.73 16.94 -1.39
CA VAL A 184 -24.36 16.48 -1.12
C VAL A 184 -23.43 17.68 -1.05
N TYR A 185 -22.73 17.76 0.08
CA TYR A 185 -21.75 18.82 0.36
C TYR A 185 -20.34 18.24 0.42
N ALA A 186 -19.33 19.08 0.18
CA ALA A 186 -17.92 18.73 0.29
C ALA A 186 -17.55 18.47 1.77
N PRO A 187 -17.04 17.30 2.14
CA PRO A 187 -16.61 17.01 3.49
C PRO A 187 -15.25 17.62 3.85
N ILE A 188 -14.43 17.90 2.83
CA ILE A 188 -13.10 18.52 2.95
C ILE A 188 -12.92 19.58 1.87
N GLY A 189 -12.04 20.53 2.13
CA GLY A 189 -11.55 21.46 1.08
C GLY A 189 -10.55 20.75 0.16
N GLY A 190 -10.55 21.09 -1.11
CA GLY A 190 -9.65 20.49 -2.10
C GLY A 190 -10.03 20.82 -3.53
N THR A 191 -9.63 19.98 -4.46
CA THR A 191 -9.99 20.08 -5.87
C THR A 191 -10.78 18.82 -6.27
N VAL A 192 -11.84 19.00 -7.04
CA VAL A 192 -12.63 17.89 -7.61
C VAL A 192 -11.74 17.18 -8.63
N SER A 193 -11.27 15.98 -8.27
CA SER A 193 -10.36 15.20 -9.11
C SER A 193 -11.11 14.43 -10.19
N ARG A 194 -12.36 14.05 -9.91
CA ARG A 194 -13.20 13.29 -10.84
C ARG A 194 -14.68 13.49 -10.52
N VAL A 195 -15.51 13.58 -11.56
CA VAL A 195 -16.98 13.50 -11.48
C VAL A 195 -17.40 12.24 -12.24
N SER A 196 -17.99 11.27 -11.53
CA SER A 196 -18.29 9.93 -12.06
C SER A 196 -19.74 9.78 -12.50
N VAL A 197 -20.56 10.83 -12.38
CA VAL A 197 -22.01 10.81 -12.61
C VAL A 197 -22.48 11.99 -13.45
N GLU A 198 -23.63 11.83 -14.09
CA GLU A 198 -24.22 12.86 -14.93
C GLU A 198 -25.59 13.32 -14.42
N LYS A 199 -26.00 14.53 -14.84
CA LYS A 199 -27.36 15.06 -14.54
C LYS A 199 -28.43 14.15 -15.18
N GLY A 200 -29.44 13.78 -14.41
CA GLY A 200 -30.50 12.86 -14.81
C GLY A 200 -30.17 11.39 -14.53
N GLU A 201 -28.95 11.06 -14.13
CA GLU A 201 -28.56 9.72 -13.77
C GLU A 201 -29.19 9.29 -12.42
N ARG A 202 -29.53 8.01 -12.31
CA ARG A 202 -30.07 7.44 -11.07
C ARG A 202 -28.96 6.77 -10.27
N VAL A 203 -28.72 7.28 -9.06
CA VAL A 203 -27.74 6.76 -8.14
C VAL A 203 -28.37 5.91 -7.04
N VAL A 204 -27.60 4.96 -6.56
CA VAL A 204 -28.01 4.05 -5.47
C VAL A 204 -27.13 4.31 -4.27
N GLY A 205 -27.76 4.75 -3.17
CA GLY A 205 -27.14 4.91 -1.87
C GLY A 205 -27.74 3.88 -0.93
N THR A 206 -26.95 2.92 -0.48
CA THR A 206 -27.36 1.95 0.54
C THR A 206 -26.20 1.64 1.46
N SER A 207 -26.49 1.43 2.75
CA SER A 207 -25.52 0.96 3.74
C SER A 207 -25.09 -0.50 3.53
N GLN A 208 -25.74 -1.25 2.61
CA GLN A 208 -25.55 -2.69 2.43
C GLN A 208 -24.80 -3.06 1.16
N MET A 209 -24.64 -2.16 0.20
CA MET A 209 -23.94 -2.38 -1.06
C MET A 209 -22.99 -1.21 -1.34
N ALA A 210 -21.90 -1.46 -2.05
CA ALA A 210 -21.05 -0.39 -2.54
C ALA A 210 -21.90 0.59 -3.37
N GLY A 211 -22.10 1.80 -2.84
CA GLY A 211 -22.88 2.85 -3.52
C GLY A 211 -22.19 3.33 -4.80
N THR A 212 -22.96 3.96 -5.69
CA THR A 212 -22.42 4.62 -6.89
C THR A 212 -21.43 5.71 -6.48
N GLU A 213 -20.21 5.71 -7.02
CA GLU A 213 -19.27 6.80 -6.80
C GLU A 213 -19.76 8.06 -7.50
N LEU A 214 -20.01 9.14 -6.76
CA LEU A 214 -20.48 10.41 -7.30
C LEU A 214 -19.34 11.24 -7.86
N LEU A 215 -18.37 11.54 -7.01
CA LEU A 215 -17.21 12.34 -7.34
C LEU A 215 -16.08 12.10 -6.32
N ARG A 216 -14.89 12.60 -6.63
CA ARG A 216 -13.73 12.58 -5.73
C ARG A 216 -13.23 13.99 -5.49
N ILE A 217 -12.89 14.26 -4.24
CA ILE A 217 -12.19 15.48 -3.84
C ILE A 217 -10.82 15.10 -3.31
N ALA A 218 -9.80 15.78 -3.80
CA ALA A 218 -8.42 15.52 -3.45
C ALA A 218 -7.66 16.81 -3.11
N ASP A 219 -6.77 16.71 -2.15
CA ASP A 219 -5.82 17.78 -1.86
C ASP A 219 -4.53 17.57 -2.66
N PHE A 220 -4.30 18.40 -3.68
CA PHE A 220 -3.11 18.33 -4.53
C PHE A 220 -1.90 19.08 -3.95
N SER A 221 -2.02 19.67 -2.77
CA SER A 221 -0.88 20.32 -2.10
C SER A 221 0.15 19.30 -1.62
N ARG A 222 -0.29 18.08 -1.30
CA ARG A 222 0.55 16.99 -0.84
C ARG A 222 0.30 15.75 -1.69
N MET A 223 1.34 15.34 -2.39
CA MET A 223 1.30 14.20 -3.29
C MET A 223 2.24 13.11 -2.80
N GLU A 224 1.87 11.86 -3.00
CA GLU A 224 2.68 10.69 -2.70
C GLU A 224 2.80 9.77 -3.90
N VAL A 225 3.89 9.01 -3.97
CA VAL A 225 4.03 7.89 -4.89
C VAL A 225 3.71 6.61 -4.13
N ALA A 226 2.74 5.87 -4.59
CA ALA A 226 2.44 4.54 -4.08
C ALA A 226 3.19 3.51 -4.94
N VAL A 227 4.18 2.86 -4.36
CA VAL A 227 4.99 1.84 -5.03
C VAL A 227 4.78 0.47 -4.43
N GLU A 228 5.07 -0.57 -5.20
CA GLU A 228 5.06 -1.96 -4.76
C GLU A 228 6.49 -2.48 -4.71
N VAL A 229 6.90 -3.00 -3.57
CA VAL A 229 8.25 -3.52 -3.33
C VAL A 229 8.15 -4.99 -2.94
N GLY A 230 9.03 -5.82 -3.50
CA GLY A 230 9.07 -7.24 -3.22
C GLY A 230 9.52 -7.57 -1.79
N GLU A 231 9.16 -8.77 -1.32
CA GLU A 231 9.46 -9.28 0.04
C GLU A 231 10.95 -9.24 0.40
N ASN A 232 11.83 -9.52 -0.56
CA ASN A 232 13.28 -9.53 -0.32
C ASN A 232 13.86 -8.14 -0.06
N ASP A 233 13.21 -7.11 -0.58
CA ASP A 233 13.72 -5.73 -0.53
C ASP A 233 13.06 -4.91 0.58
N ILE A 234 11.81 -5.23 0.94
CA ILE A 234 11.05 -4.47 1.94
C ILE A 234 11.71 -4.45 3.32
N VAL A 235 12.41 -5.53 3.70
CA VAL A 235 13.11 -5.68 4.98
C VAL A 235 14.23 -4.63 5.14
N ARG A 236 14.75 -4.12 4.03
CA ARG A 236 15.85 -3.15 3.99
C ARG A 236 15.38 -1.69 3.95
N ILE A 237 14.07 -1.46 3.76
CA ILE A 237 13.49 -0.13 3.67
C ILE A 237 13.00 0.32 5.04
N ALA A 238 13.30 1.55 5.42
CA ALA A 238 12.84 2.16 6.65
C ALA A 238 12.04 3.45 6.38
N ALA A 239 11.12 3.78 7.29
CA ALA A 239 10.46 5.07 7.26
C ALA A 239 11.50 6.19 7.47
N GLY A 240 11.44 7.22 6.63
CA GLY A 240 12.42 8.30 6.59
C GLY A 240 13.52 8.15 5.54
N ASP A 241 13.60 7.01 4.86
CA ASP A 241 14.56 6.82 3.76
C ASP A 241 14.34 7.85 2.65
N SER A 242 15.45 8.39 2.15
CA SER A 242 15.42 9.35 1.06
C SER A 242 15.21 8.66 -0.27
N VAL A 243 14.33 9.22 -1.09
CA VAL A 243 13.94 8.63 -2.38
C VAL A 243 14.18 9.62 -3.50
N ARG A 244 14.76 9.13 -4.58
CA ARG A 244 14.81 9.82 -5.87
C ARG A 244 13.63 9.33 -6.72
N VAL A 245 12.83 10.28 -7.19
CA VAL A 245 11.64 10.00 -7.99
C VAL A 245 11.83 10.59 -9.38
N GLU A 246 11.62 9.79 -10.40
CA GLU A 246 11.62 10.17 -11.81
C GLU A 246 10.20 9.92 -12.34
N VAL A 247 9.54 10.99 -12.81
CA VAL A 247 8.16 10.94 -13.28
C VAL A 247 8.17 10.93 -14.80
N ASP A 248 7.48 9.96 -15.42
CA ASP A 248 7.49 9.77 -16.89
C ASP A 248 7.00 11.01 -17.64
N ALA A 249 6.08 11.78 -17.06
CA ALA A 249 5.57 13.02 -17.64
C ALA A 249 6.61 14.17 -17.65
N TYR A 250 7.70 14.06 -16.89
CA TYR A 250 8.74 15.10 -16.78
C TYR A 250 10.13 14.50 -17.01
N PRO A 251 10.45 14.08 -18.26
CA PRO A 251 11.71 13.41 -18.56
C PRO A 251 12.92 14.29 -18.22
N GLY A 252 13.92 13.69 -17.61
CA GLY A 252 15.17 14.34 -17.20
C GLY A 252 15.09 15.17 -15.90
N ARG A 253 13.91 15.28 -15.26
CA ARG A 253 13.77 15.90 -13.94
C ARG A 253 13.73 14.83 -12.86
N ARG A 254 14.43 15.12 -11.76
CA ARG A 254 14.50 14.26 -10.59
C ARG A 254 13.90 14.99 -9.40
N PHE A 255 12.90 14.37 -8.82
CA PHE A 255 12.23 14.87 -7.62
C PHE A 255 12.73 14.13 -6.40
N ARG A 256 12.61 14.75 -5.25
CA ARG A 256 12.96 14.15 -3.97
C ARG A 256 11.70 13.74 -3.22
N GLY A 257 11.76 12.60 -2.55
CA GLY A 257 10.71 12.12 -1.67
C GLY A 257 11.29 11.49 -0.42
N LEU A 258 10.41 11.20 0.51
CA LEU A 258 10.73 10.48 1.75
C LEU A 258 9.74 9.33 1.92
N VAL A 259 10.23 8.17 2.35
CA VAL A 259 9.37 7.06 2.74
C VAL A 259 8.59 7.45 4.00
N THR A 260 7.27 7.53 3.90
CA THR A 260 6.39 7.91 5.02
C THR A 260 5.74 6.71 5.67
N GLN A 261 5.38 5.70 4.86
CA GLN A 261 4.68 4.52 5.36
C GLN A 261 5.06 3.27 4.57
N ILE A 262 5.22 2.18 5.30
CA ILE A 262 5.43 0.83 4.76
C ILE A 262 4.24 -0.01 5.23
N ALA A 263 3.59 -0.73 4.31
CA ALA A 263 2.47 -1.60 4.65
C ALA A 263 2.96 -2.79 5.49
N ASN A 264 2.24 -3.08 6.57
CA ASN A 264 2.54 -4.21 7.45
C ASN A 264 2.01 -5.56 6.93
N SER A 265 1.25 -5.54 5.84
CA SER A 265 0.70 -6.74 5.20
C SER A 265 0.90 -6.69 3.70
N ALA A 266 1.10 -7.86 3.10
CA ALA A 266 1.17 -7.99 1.65
C ALA A 266 -0.19 -7.71 1.00
N LYS A 267 -0.17 -7.13 -0.20
CA LYS A 267 -1.38 -6.75 -0.94
C LYS A 267 -2.18 -7.96 -1.46
N ASN A 268 -1.53 -9.12 -1.68
CA ASN A 268 -2.09 -10.27 -2.38
C ASN A 268 -2.20 -11.51 -1.48
N LEU A 269 -2.75 -11.38 -0.26
CA LEU A 269 -2.97 -12.52 0.64
C LEU A 269 -4.03 -13.53 0.13
N ASP A 270 -4.92 -13.11 -0.78
CA ASP A 270 -6.06 -13.91 -1.27
C ASP A 270 -5.86 -14.56 -2.66
N ALA A 271 -4.71 -14.35 -3.30
CA ALA A 271 -4.44 -14.91 -4.63
C ALA A 271 -3.80 -16.29 -4.52
N HIS A 272 -4.57 -17.32 -4.86
CA HIS A 272 -4.07 -18.68 -5.01
C HIS A 272 -3.07 -18.77 -6.18
N PHE A 273 -1.87 -19.30 -5.87
CA PHE A 273 -0.78 -19.72 -6.80
C PHE A 273 0.02 -18.64 -7.54
N GLU A 274 1.34 -18.62 -7.31
CA GLU A 274 2.43 -18.01 -8.11
C GLU A 274 2.47 -16.48 -8.25
N GLN A 275 1.92 -15.69 -7.32
CA GLN A 275 2.16 -14.25 -7.35
C GLN A 275 3.26 -13.84 -6.37
N VAL A 276 4.17 -13.00 -6.89
CA VAL A 276 5.23 -12.38 -6.09
C VAL A 276 4.57 -11.57 -4.96
N THR A 277 5.01 -11.82 -3.73
CA THR A 277 4.53 -11.09 -2.56
C THR A 277 5.06 -9.67 -2.57
N ASN A 278 4.18 -8.70 -2.81
CA ASN A 278 4.54 -7.28 -2.84
C ASN A 278 3.94 -6.54 -1.65
N PHE A 279 4.72 -5.58 -1.13
CA PHE A 279 4.31 -4.68 -0.06
C PHE A 279 4.16 -3.26 -0.60
N ALA A 280 3.10 -2.58 -0.19
CA ALA A 280 2.88 -1.20 -0.58
C ALA A 280 3.75 -0.27 0.27
N VAL A 281 4.53 0.60 -0.40
CA VAL A 281 5.32 1.66 0.24
C VAL A 281 4.81 3.00 -0.26
N ARG A 282 4.61 3.95 0.66
CA ARG A 282 4.20 5.32 0.38
C ARG A 282 5.36 6.26 0.52
N ILE A 283 5.58 7.05 -0.50
CA ILE A 283 6.69 8.00 -0.60
C ILE A 283 6.10 9.38 -0.82
N GLU A 284 6.16 10.25 0.18
CA GLU A 284 5.69 11.62 0.05
C GLU A 284 6.68 12.43 -0.77
N LEU A 285 6.18 13.11 -1.80
CA LEU A 285 6.95 14.01 -2.64
C LEU A 285 7.20 15.32 -1.88
N LEU A 286 8.45 15.75 -1.86
CA LEU A 286 8.78 17.07 -1.31
C LEU A 286 8.25 18.16 -2.24
N PRO A 287 7.79 19.31 -1.69
CA PRO A 287 7.25 20.41 -2.47
C PRO A 287 8.20 20.83 -3.59
N ASP A 288 7.65 20.95 -4.80
CA ASP A 288 8.35 21.45 -5.99
C ASP A 288 7.40 22.42 -6.74
N SER A 289 7.95 23.20 -7.65
CA SER A 289 7.22 24.13 -8.51
C SER A 289 6.35 23.46 -9.59
N VAL A 290 6.37 22.12 -9.66
CA VAL A 290 5.68 21.32 -10.68
C VAL A 290 4.35 20.77 -10.15
N ARG A 291 3.32 20.85 -10.99
CA ARG A 291 2.01 20.27 -10.67
C ARG A 291 1.99 18.79 -11.05
N PHE A 292 1.83 17.92 -10.05
CA PHE A 292 1.58 16.50 -10.28
C PHE A 292 0.08 16.25 -10.43
N LEU A 293 -0.27 15.31 -11.32
CA LEU A 293 -1.65 14.85 -11.48
C LEU A 293 -1.77 13.41 -11.00
N PRO A 294 -2.89 13.05 -10.35
CA PRO A 294 -3.17 11.67 -9.96
C PRO A 294 -3.11 10.72 -11.15
N GLY A 295 -2.52 9.54 -10.93
CA GLY A 295 -2.40 8.52 -11.98
C GLY A 295 -1.12 8.61 -12.83
N MET A 296 -0.28 9.64 -12.67
CA MET A 296 1.02 9.69 -13.34
C MET A 296 1.91 8.55 -12.86
N SER A 297 2.62 7.91 -13.78
CA SER A 297 3.61 6.87 -13.49
C SER A 297 4.92 7.49 -13.02
N ALA A 298 5.55 6.84 -12.06
CA ALA A 298 6.84 7.25 -11.55
C ALA A 298 7.74 6.04 -11.26
N ALA A 299 9.02 6.15 -11.63
CA ALA A 299 10.07 5.26 -11.20
C ALA A 299 10.77 5.86 -9.98
N VAL A 300 11.03 5.05 -8.97
CA VAL A 300 11.67 5.49 -7.74
C VAL A 300 12.93 4.69 -7.46
N SER A 301 13.91 5.35 -6.82
CA SER A 301 15.11 4.72 -6.30
C SER A 301 15.20 5.06 -4.81
N ILE A 302 14.88 4.09 -3.97
CA ILE A 302 14.90 4.24 -2.50
C ILE A 302 16.31 3.99 -2.03
N ARG A 303 16.89 4.95 -1.28
CA ARG A 303 18.21 4.83 -0.67
C ARG A 303 18.04 4.20 0.70
N THR A 304 18.54 2.97 0.87
CA THR A 304 18.40 2.22 2.11
C THR A 304 19.65 2.30 2.98
N GLU A 305 20.83 2.13 2.39
CA GLU A 305 22.10 2.17 3.13
C GLU A 305 23.17 2.92 2.34
N GLU A 306 23.98 3.69 3.05
CA GLU A 306 25.17 4.37 2.51
C GLU A 306 26.39 3.94 3.32
N ARG A 307 27.40 3.42 2.62
CA ARG A 307 28.69 3.04 3.19
C ARG A 307 29.79 3.85 2.54
N LYS A 308 30.54 4.57 3.37
CA LYS A 308 31.69 5.36 2.93
C LYS A 308 32.96 4.58 3.14
N ASP A 309 33.93 4.77 2.24
CA ASP A 309 35.25 4.19 2.30
C ASP A 309 35.25 2.66 2.48
N CYS A 310 34.34 1.95 1.78
CA CYS A 310 34.24 0.51 1.82
C CYS A 310 34.99 -0.15 0.65
N LEU A 311 35.55 -1.33 0.89
CA LEU A 311 36.27 -2.11 -0.13
C LEU A 311 35.25 -2.72 -1.10
N ALA A 312 35.37 -2.43 -2.39
CA ALA A 312 34.42 -2.88 -3.39
C ALA A 312 35.08 -3.59 -4.57
N VAL A 313 34.36 -4.54 -5.13
CA VAL A 313 34.74 -5.27 -6.34
C VAL A 313 33.55 -5.32 -7.31
N PRO A 314 33.80 -5.52 -8.62
CA PRO A 314 32.71 -5.76 -9.58
C PRO A 314 31.90 -6.99 -9.18
N ALA A 315 30.57 -6.91 -9.28
CA ALA A 315 29.67 -8.03 -8.93
C ALA A 315 29.97 -9.32 -9.71
N GLY A 316 30.46 -9.19 -10.95
CA GLY A 316 30.91 -10.33 -11.77
C GLY A 316 32.16 -11.06 -11.25
N SER A 317 32.86 -10.51 -10.24
CA SER A 317 34.03 -11.16 -9.60
C SER A 317 33.64 -12.26 -8.61
N ILE A 318 32.37 -12.29 -8.22
CA ILE A 318 31.87 -13.15 -7.13
C ILE A 318 31.20 -14.39 -7.74
N PHE A 319 31.44 -15.54 -7.11
CA PHE A 319 30.76 -16.78 -7.41
C PHE A 319 30.33 -17.51 -6.12
N THR A 320 29.23 -18.23 -6.22
CA THR A 320 28.70 -19.01 -5.09
C THR A 320 29.00 -20.47 -5.26
N ARG A 321 29.57 -21.09 -4.22
CA ARG A 321 29.82 -22.53 -4.16
C ARG A 321 29.37 -23.06 -2.80
N ASN A 322 28.54 -24.11 -2.78
CA ASN A 322 27.99 -24.72 -1.56
C ASN A 322 27.29 -23.71 -0.63
N ARG A 323 26.55 -22.74 -1.16
CA ARG A 323 25.90 -21.63 -0.43
C ARG A 323 26.87 -20.63 0.25
N GLU A 324 28.15 -20.70 -0.05
CA GLU A 324 29.14 -19.75 0.41
C GLU A 324 29.65 -18.91 -0.76
N THR A 325 30.05 -17.68 -0.47
CA THR A 325 30.50 -16.70 -1.46
C THR A 325 32.02 -16.67 -1.53
N TYR A 326 32.55 -16.75 -2.77
CA TYR A 326 33.98 -16.76 -3.06
C TYR A 326 34.31 -15.75 -4.15
N LEU A 327 35.58 -15.37 -4.18
CA LEU A 327 36.18 -14.65 -5.31
C LEU A 327 37.55 -15.26 -5.65
N TRP A 328 38.01 -15.01 -6.90
CA TRP A 328 39.32 -15.45 -7.35
C TRP A 328 40.34 -14.33 -7.18
N ILE A 329 41.37 -14.55 -6.37
CA ILE A 329 42.50 -13.64 -6.19
C ILE A 329 43.63 -14.08 -7.10
N VAL A 330 44.36 -13.10 -7.64
CA VAL A 330 45.55 -13.35 -8.42
C VAL A 330 46.74 -13.51 -7.48
N GLY A 331 47.13 -14.75 -7.23
CA GLY A 331 48.27 -15.11 -6.39
C GLY A 331 49.62 -14.95 -7.09
N PRO A 332 50.72 -15.31 -6.38
CA PRO A 332 52.10 -15.29 -6.92
C PRO A 332 52.20 -16.12 -8.22
N GLY A 333 52.89 -15.60 -9.24
CA GLY A 333 53.01 -16.27 -10.53
C GLY A 333 51.74 -16.27 -11.39
N ASN A 334 50.82 -15.37 -11.18
CA ASN A 334 49.52 -15.25 -11.85
C ASN A 334 48.68 -16.53 -11.75
N THR A 335 48.53 -17.08 -10.57
CA THR A 335 47.70 -18.24 -10.30
C THR A 335 46.38 -17.83 -9.65
N ALA A 336 45.28 -18.52 -10.01
CA ALA A 336 43.98 -18.32 -9.40
C ALA A 336 43.92 -18.97 -8.02
N GLN A 337 43.51 -18.19 -7.00
CA GLN A 337 43.28 -18.67 -5.66
C GLN A 337 41.87 -18.32 -5.23
N ALA A 338 41.04 -19.32 -4.91
CA ALA A 338 39.69 -19.10 -4.41
C ALA A 338 39.77 -18.68 -2.94
N ARG A 339 39.17 -17.54 -2.63
CA ARG A 339 39.08 -17.05 -1.25
C ARG A 339 37.62 -16.82 -0.86
N LYS A 340 37.22 -17.35 0.28
CA LYS A 340 35.93 -17.11 0.89
C LYS A 340 35.84 -15.67 1.34
N VAL A 341 34.72 -15.00 1.05
CA VAL A 341 34.48 -13.60 1.42
C VAL A 341 33.10 -13.43 2.00
N THR A 342 32.98 -12.39 2.83
CA THR A 342 31.70 -11.90 3.34
C THR A 342 31.34 -10.63 2.58
N THR A 343 30.21 -10.66 1.89
CA THR A 343 29.71 -9.53 1.10
C THR A 343 28.84 -8.60 1.94
N GLY A 344 28.76 -7.34 1.56
CA GLY A 344 27.90 -6.32 2.13
C GLY A 344 26.89 -5.78 1.13
N ILE A 345 26.71 -4.45 1.09
CA ILE A 345 25.77 -3.79 0.19
C ILE A 345 26.22 -3.87 -1.27
N GLN A 346 25.24 -3.82 -2.16
CA GLN A 346 25.46 -3.84 -3.59
C GLN A 346 24.93 -2.56 -4.25
N GLN A 347 25.74 -1.96 -5.11
CA GLN A 347 25.33 -0.84 -5.94
C GLN A 347 25.62 -1.17 -7.41
N ALA A 348 24.57 -1.29 -8.21
CA ALA A 348 24.65 -1.59 -9.65
C ALA A 348 25.63 -2.74 -9.97
N ASP A 349 26.83 -2.40 -10.42
CA ASP A 349 27.88 -3.34 -10.84
C ASP A 349 28.93 -3.64 -9.76
N ARG A 350 28.87 -3.00 -8.59
CA ARG A 350 29.84 -3.15 -7.48
C ARG A 350 29.18 -3.75 -6.24
N ILE A 351 29.98 -4.55 -5.51
CA ILE A 351 29.56 -5.15 -4.25
C ILE A 351 30.64 -4.94 -3.19
N GLU A 352 30.20 -4.59 -1.98
CA GLU A 352 31.05 -4.43 -0.82
C GLU A 352 31.62 -5.79 -0.37
N ILE A 353 32.90 -5.83 -0.04
CA ILE A 353 33.54 -6.95 0.64
C ILE A 353 33.86 -6.53 2.07
N ARG A 354 33.18 -7.13 3.03
CA ARG A 354 33.40 -6.85 4.46
C ARG A 354 34.62 -7.58 5.02
N GLU A 355 34.79 -8.84 4.60
CA GLU A 355 35.87 -9.69 5.08
C GLU A 355 36.42 -10.57 3.97
N GLY A 356 37.71 -10.90 4.04
CA GLY A 356 38.36 -11.84 3.14
C GLY A 356 39.15 -11.22 1.99
N LEU A 357 39.19 -9.89 1.87
CA LEU A 357 39.97 -9.18 0.83
C LEU A 357 40.70 -8.00 1.44
N ALA A 358 41.94 -7.75 1.02
CA ALA A 358 42.71 -6.58 1.41
C ALA A 358 42.67 -5.49 0.31
N ASP A 359 42.91 -4.25 0.73
CA ASP A 359 42.99 -3.11 -0.17
C ASP A 359 44.16 -3.29 -1.15
N GLY A 360 43.92 -3.03 -2.44
CA GLY A 360 44.92 -3.17 -3.49
C GLY A 360 45.12 -4.61 -4.00
N GLU A 361 44.47 -5.64 -3.44
CA GLU A 361 44.55 -7.00 -3.97
C GLU A 361 43.90 -7.08 -5.36
N ARG A 362 44.47 -7.94 -6.22
CA ARG A 362 43.98 -8.16 -7.56
C ARG A 362 42.98 -9.30 -7.62
N VAL A 363 41.79 -9.01 -8.09
CA VAL A 363 40.65 -9.94 -8.17
C VAL A 363 40.29 -10.19 -9.64
N VAL A 364 39.96 -11.42 -9.98
CA VAL A 364 39.46 -11.76 -11.33
C VAL A 364 38.04 -11.25 -11.48
N SER A 365 37.81 -10.33 -12.43
CA SER A 365 36.52 -9.68 -12.66
C SER A 365 35.76 -10.18 -13.88
N GLY A 366 36.35 -11.02 -14.70
CA GLY A 366 35.66 -11.54 -15.87
C GLY A 366 36.52 -12.39 -16.79
N PRO A 367 35.87 -12.97 -17.80
CA PRO A 367 34.45 -13.09 -18.08
C PRO A 367 33.67 -13.91 -17.04
N ALA A 368 32.38 -13.56 -16.78
CA ALA A 368 31.58 -14.19 -15.73
C ALA A 368 31.45 -15.73 -15.84
N GLU A 369 31.43 -16.27 -17.07
CA GLU A 369 31.40 -17.71 -17.30
C GLU A 369 32.68 -18.40 -16.82
N ILE A 370 33.83 -17.73 -16.97
CA ILE A 370 35.13 -18.23 -16.55
C ILE A 370 35.22 -18.20 -15.03
N VAL A 371 34.83 -17.09 -14.41
CA VAL A 371 34.84 -16.90 -12.95
C VAL A 371 33.97 -17.95 -12.26
N GLY A 372 32.75 -18.22 -12.77
CA GLY A 372 31.80 -19.10 -12.11
C GLY A 372 31.98 -20.59 -12.38
N LYS A 373 32.54 -21.00 -13.52
CA LYS A 373 32.49 -22.41 -13.97
C LYS A 373 33.80 -23.01 -14.42
N GLN A 374 34.79 -22.22 -14.87
CA GLN A 374 35.97 -22.76 -15.56
C GLN A 374 37.27 -22.62 -14.74
N LEU A 375 37.33 -21.72 -13.78
CA LEU A 375 38.56 -21.56 -12.97
C LEU A 375 38.65 -22.64 -11.92
N THR A 376 39.89 -23.15 -11.76
CA THR A 376 40.25 -24.10 -10.71
C THR A 376 41.41 -23.58 -9.88
N GLU A 377 41.50 -24.04 -8.65
CA GLU A 377 42.57 -23.66 -7.71
C GLU A 377 43.96 -23.90 -8.31
N GLY A 378 44.85 -22.90 -8.24
CA GLY A 378 46.20 -22.98 -8.76
C GLY A 378 46.34 -22.84 -10.31
N GLN A 379 45.25 -22.60 -11.02
CA GLN A 379 45.29 -22.46 -12.50
C GLN A 379 46.05 -21.19 -12.90
N LYS A 380 46.94 -21.31 -13.93
CA LYS A 380 47.68 -20.17 -14.47
C LYS A 380 46.79 -19.26 -15.29
N LEU A 381 46.80 -18.00 -14.95
CA LEU A 381 46.02 -16.94 -15.61
C LEU A 381 46.86 -16.21 -16.66
N ARG A 382 46.21 -15.78 -17.75
CA ARG A 382 46.72 -14.76 -18.67
C ARG A 382 45.88 -13.49 -18.48
N ILE A 383 46.47 -12.49 -17.85
CA ILE A 383 45.80 -11.23 -17.62
C ILE A 383 45.76 -10.44 -18.91
N THR A 384 44.56 -10.12 -19.38
CA THR A 384 44.34 -9.41 -20.65
C THR A 384 44.12 -7.91 -20.40
N ASP A 385 43.53 -7.56 -19.26
CA ASP A 385 43.23 -6.19 -18.90
C ASP A 385 43.24 -6.03 -17.34
N VAL A 386 43.68 -4.89 -16.87
CA VAL A 386 43.65 -4.53 -15.44
C VAL A 386 42.84 -3.26 -15.32
N ARG A 387 41.68 -3.35 -14.70
CA ARG A 387 40.81 -2.19 -14.44
C ARG A 387 40.99 -1.71 -13.01
N PRO A 388 41.04 -0.38 -12.83
CA PRO A 388 41.10 0.23 -11.50
C PRO A 388 39.77 0.22 -10.76
#